data_69be37372029e3fcdb56e10d52c20fd5
#
_entry.id   69be37372029e3fcdb56e10d52c20fd5
#
_cell.length_a   1.000
_cell.length_b   1.000
_cell.length_c   1.000
_cell.angle_alpha   90.00
_cell.angle_beta   90.00
_cell.angle_gamma   90.00
#
_symmetry.space_group_name_H-M   'P 1'
#
loop_
_entity.id
_entity.type
_entity.pdbx_description
1 polymer ?
#
loop_
_entity_poly.entity_id
_entity_poly.type
_entity_poly.pdbx_seq_one_letter_code
_entity_poly.pdbx_strand_id
1 'polypeptide(L)'
;MSNGPAGHVGSSAVRPNCETSRSTPIRTFLRTADGVSVDSVYDPASVVYDSSPPPSRDLVFVMAHGFTGDVDRPHVRRVVAALAGYGPVVSFSFRGHGRSGGRTTVGDREVLDLDAAVTWARGFGHTRVVTVGFSMGGSVVLRHAALHGGVDAVVSVSSPARWYYRGTAPMRRLHWMVTRPEGRLVGRYGFRTRIHHRDWDPVPLSPVEAVPRIAPTPLLVVHGDSDGYFPVDHPQTLAAAAGGAAELWLEPGMGHAEHAADDRLLARIGDWAVARAG
;
A
#
# COMPACT_ATOMS: atom_id res chain seq x y z
N MET A 1 77.98 22.65 -6.65
CA MET A 1 77.44 21.28 -6.66
C MET A 1 76.50 21.17 -5.46
N SER A 2 75.22 21.23 -5.66
CA SER A 2 74.27 20.87 -4.60
C SER A 2 72.92 20.65 -5.29
N ASN A 3 72.51 19.40 -5.33
CA ASN A 3 71.19 18.98 -5.84
C ASN A 3 70.12 19.18 -4.77
N GLY A 4 69.09 19.95 -5.05
CA GLY A 4 67.88 20.03 -4.25
C GLY A 4 66.80 19.06 -4.80
N PRO A 5 65.96 18.45 -3.92
CA PRO A 5 64.98 17.47 -4.34
C PRO A 5 63.69 18.08 -4.88
N ALA A 6 63.16 17.45 -5.89
CA ALA A 6 61.87 17.76 -6.55
C ALA A 6 60.69 17.53 -5.60
N GLY A 7 59.84 18.55 -5.43
CA GLY A 7 58.59 18.43 -4.71
C GLY A 7 57.49 17.69 -5.51
N HIS A 8 56.97 16.63 -4.95
CA HIS A 8 55.77 15.96 -5.47
C HIS A 8 54.53 16.82 -5.15
N VAL A 9 53.88 17.32 -6.18
CA VAL A 9 52.56 17.93 -6.09
C VAL A 9 51.51 16.78 -6.04
N GLY A 10 51.01 16.55 -4.86
CA GLY A 10 49.88 15.62 -4.66
C GLY A 10 48.58 16.19 -5.27
N SER A 11 48.14 15.57 -6.34
CA SER A 11 46.81 15.82 -6.93
C SER A 11 45.74 15.35 -5.95
N SER A 12 45.11 16.28 -5.26
CA SER A 12 43.90 16.00 -4.45
C SER A 12 42.72 15.79 -5.39
N ALA A 13 42.36 14.53 -5.62
CA ALA A 13 41.15 14.19 -6.35
C ALA A 13 39.94 14.65 -5.53
N VAL A 14 39.32 15.73 -5.98
CA VAL A 14 38.01 16.19 -5.49
C VAL A 14 37.00 15.09 -5.87
N ARG A 15 36.48 14.36 -4.88
CA ARG A 15 35.34 13.46 -5.08
C ARG A 15 34.16 14.32 -5.48
N PRO A 16 33.47 14.02 -6.61
CA PRO A 16 32.28 14.77 -6.94
C PRO A 16 31.22 14.48 -5.86
N ASN A 17 30.67 15.53 -5.28
CA ASN A 17 29.49 15.46 -4.45
C ASN A 17 28.38 14.80 -5.26
N CYS A 18 28.00 13.60 -4.88
CA CYS A 18 26.85 12.90 -5.45
C CYS A 18 25.59 13.61 -4.95
N GLU A 19 25.17 14.66 -5.65
CA GLU A 19 23.86 15.27 -5.45
C GLU A 19 22.80 14.26 -5.90
N THR A 20 22.11 13.64 -4.93
CA THR A 20 20.90 12.87 -5.20
C THR A 20 19.84 13.82 -5.76
N SER A 21 19.67 13.82 -7.07
CA SER A 21 18.54 14.51 -7.71
C SER A 21 17.25 13.78 -7.28
N ARG A 22 16.70 14.16 -6.12
CA ARG A 22 15.38 13.72 -5.68
C ARG A 22 14.36 14.52 -6.46
N SER A 23 13.70 13.89 -7.42
CA SER A 23 12.51 14.46 -8.04
C SER A 23 11.47 14.73 -6.93
N THR A 24 10.88 15.93 -6.95
CA THR A 24 9.93 16.35 -5.91
C THR A 24 8.63 15.56 -6.02
N PRO A 25 8.08 15.03 -4.91
CA PRO A 25 6.76 14.40 -4.92
C PRO A 25 5.67 15.36 -5.44
N ILE A 26 4.74 14.81 -6.22
CA ILE A 26 3.58 15.54 -6.73
C ILE A 26 2.37 15.20 -5.86
N ARG A 27 1.76 16.20 -5.21
CA ARG A 27 0.54 16.03 -4.42
C ARG A 27 -0.64 16.69 -5.12
N THR A 28 -1.75 15.97 -5.21
CA THR A 28 -2.98 16.43 -5.84
C THR A 28 -4.22 15.82 -5.20
N PHE A 29 -5.39 16.28 -5.61
CA PHE A 29 -6.66 15.65 -5.26
C PHE A 29 -7.24 14.98 -6.52
N LEU A 30 -7.32 13.65 -6.48
CA LEU A 30 -7.98 12.88 -7.54
C LEU A 30 -9.49 12.92 -7.36
N ARG A 31 -10.23 12.82 -8.46
CA ARG A 31 -11.68 12.71 -8.45
C ARG A 31 -12.09 11.28 -8.78
N THR A 32 -12.80 10.63 -7.86
CA THR A 32 -13.35 9.29 -8.08
C THR A 32 -14.55 9.31 -9.01
N ALA A 33 -14.95 8.16 -9.56
CA ALA A 33 -16.11 8.05 -10.44
C ALA A 33 -17.43 8.51 -9.79
N ASP A 34 -17.56 8.36 -8.45
CA ASP A 34 -18.70 8.86 -7.68
C ASP A 34 -18.49 10.27 -7.11
N GLY A 35 -17.47 10.99 -7.59
CA GLY A 35 -17.26 12.41 -7.35
C GLY A 35 -16.59 12.77 -6.02
N VAL A 36 -16.02 11.80 -5.30
CA VAL A 36 -15.25 12.07 -4.07
C VAL A 36 -13.86 12.59 -4.43
N SER A 37 -13.35 13.56 -3.65
CA SER A 37 -12.00 14.10 -3.78
C SER A 37 -11.03 13.33 -2.89
N VAL A 38 -9.98 12.75 -3.44
CA VAL A 38 -9.03 11.87 -2.77
C VAL A 38 -7.64 12.49 -2.77
N ASP A 39 -7.11 12.79 -1.58
CA ASP A 39 -5.76 13.36 -1.38
C ASP A 39 -4.70 12.32 -1.73
N SER A 40 -3.88 12.60 -2.74
CA SER A 40 -2.98 11.64 -3.36
C SER A 40 -1.60 12.24 -3.58
N VAL A 41 -0.58 11.39 -3.48
CA VAL A 41 0.83 11.74 -3.65
C VAL A 41 1.47 10.75 -4.62
N TYR A 42 2.15 11.26 -5.63
CA TYR A 42 3.07 10.52 -6.48
C TYR A 42 4.49 10.78 -5.98
N ASP A 43 5.13 9.77 -5.46
CA ASP A 43 6.54 9.78 -5.06
C ASP A 43 7.33 9.14 -6.21
N PRO A 44 8.24 9.87 -6.89
CA PRO A 44 9.10 9.31 -7.92
C PRO A 44 10.06 8.29 -7.29
N ALA A 45 10.55 7.34 -8.10
CA ALA A 45 11.52 6.34 -7.64
C ALA A 45 12.74 7.00 -6.99
N SER A 46 13.20 6.44 -5.88
CA SER A 46 14.44 6.86 -5.24
C SER A 46 15.61 6.29 -6.04
N VAL A 47 16.30 7.15 -6.80
CA VAL A 47 17.52 6.74 -7.52
C VAL A 47 18.64 6.62 -6.49
N VAL A 48 18.94 5.41 -6.05
CA VAL A 48 20.20 5.11 -5.35
C VAL A 48 21.21 4.78 -6.44
N TYR A 49 22.18 5.65 -6.65
CA TYR A 49 23.19 5.53 -7.73
C TYR A 49 24.09 4.28 -7.66
N ASP A 50 23.95 3.46 -6.62
CA ASP A 50 24.73 2.24 -6.38
C ASP A 50 23.87 0.96 -6.42
N SER A 51 22.58 1.06 -6.79
CA SER A 51 21.72 -0.11 -6.96
C SER A 51 21.75 -0.58 -8.42
N SER A 52 22.24 -1.79 -8.63
CA SER A 52 22.13 -2.47 -9.93
C SER A 52 21.18 -3.67 -9.76
N PRO A 53 20.07 -3.73 -10.46
CA PRO A 53 19.59 -2.83 -11.53
C PRO A 53 18.88 -1.57 -11.02
N PRO A 54 18.83 -0.49 -11.85
CA PRO A 54 18.10 0.72 -11.50
C PRO A 54 16.59 0.43 -11.39
N PRO A 55 15.84 1.24 -10.59
CA PRO A 55 14.39 1.10 -10.45
C PRO A 55 13.69 1.12 -11.82
N SER A 56 12.73 0.22 -12.01
CA SER A 56 11.98 0.17 -13.28
C SER A 56 11.15 1.44 -13.45
N ARG A 57 11.29 2.09 -14.62
CA ARG A 57 10.46 3.25 -14.98
C ARG A 57 9.05 2.86 -15.46
N ASP A 58 8.89 1.60 -15.88
CA ASP A 58 7.62 1.09 -16.41
C ASP A 58 6.68 0.63 -15.28
N LEU A 59 7.25 0.26 -14.13
CA LEU A 59 6.52 -0.22 -12.96
C LEU A 59 6.17 0.94 -12.04
N VAL A 60 4.95 0.95 -11.51
CA VAL A 60 4.52 1.83 -10.43
C VAL A 60 3.78 1.04 -9.36
N PHE A 61 4.05 1.38 -8.11
CA PHE A 61 3.28 0.85 -6.98
C PHE A 61 2.12 1.77 -6.66
N VAL A 62 0.95 1.21 -6.35
CA VAL A 62 -0.18 1.96 -5.79
C VAL A 62 -0.45 1.42 -4.40
N MET A 63 -0.12 2.24 -3.38
CA MET A 63 -0.16 1.84 -1.96
C MET A 63 -1.47 2.28 -1.31
N ALA A 64 -2.20 1.32 -0.74
CA ALA A 64 -3.48 1.46 -0.06
C ALA A 64 -3.33 1.18 1.44
N HIS A 65 -3.49 2.20 2.29
CA HIS A 65 -3.29 2.14 3.73
C HIS A 65 -4.42 1.40 4.49
N GLY A 66 -4.16 1.01 5.74
CA GLY A 66 -5.15 0.45 6.65
C GLY A 66 -6.19 1.47 7.15
N PHE A 67 -7.24 0.98 7.83
CA PHE A 67 -8.25 1.83 8.45
C PHE A 67 -7.62 2.82 9.43
N THR A 68 -8.05 4.07 9.42
CA THR A 68 -7.50 5.21 10.16
C THR A 68 -6.12 5.72 9.70
N GLY A 69 -5.57 5.15 8.61
CA GLY A 69 -4.37 5.67 7.95
C GLY A 69 -4.65 6.95 7.14
N ASP A 70 -3.59 7.59 6.67
CA ASP A 70 -3.59 8.64 5.65
C ASP A 70 -2.16 8.78 5.08
N VAL A 71 -1.99 9.50 3.97
CA VAL A 71 -0.69 9.66 3.28
C VAL A 71 0.39 10.34 4.12
N ASP A 72 0.02 11.06 5.18
CA ASP A 72 0.96 11.80 6.04
C ASP A 72 1.39 10.97 7.26
N ARG A 73 0.81 9.79 7.50
CA ARG A 73 1.17 8.94 8.64
C ARG A 73 2.59 8.38 8.50
N PRO A 74 3.42 8.43 9.57
CA PRO A 74 4.81 7.98 9.50
C PRO A 74 4.99 6.55 8.99
N HIS A 75 4.14 5.60 9.44
CA HIS A 75 4.17 4.21 8.98
C HIS A 75 3.79 4.06 7.49
N VAL A 76 2.87 4.87 6.98
CA VAL A 76 2.53 4.91 5.54
C VAL A 76 3.70 5.47 4.75
N ARG A 77 4.29 6.59 5.20
CA ARG A 77 5.46 7.19 4.54
C ARG A 77 6.67 6.26 4.54
N ARG A 78 6.88 5.46 5.59
CA ARG A 78 7.93 4.45 5.64
C ARG A 78 7.73 3.37 4.57
N VAL A 79 6.52 2.84 4.42
CA VAL A 79 6.20 1.87 3.36
C VAL A 79 6.43 2.47 1.98
N VAL A 80 5.95 3.70 1.74
CA VAL A 80 6.17 4.42 0.48
C VAL A 80 7.66 4.56 0.19
N ALA A 81 8.47 4.97 1.17
CA ALA A 81 9.90 5.14 1.01
C ALA A 81 10.63 3.82 0.68
N ALA A 82 10.21 2.70 1.29
CA ALA A 82 10.76 1.38 1.00
C ALA A 82 10.43 0.93 -0.44
N LEU A 83 9.16 1.07 -0.87
CA LEU A 83 8.73 0.70 -2.22
C LEU A 83 9.33 1.62 -3.30
N ALA A 84 9.60 2.88 -2.98
CA ALA A 84 10.22 3.83 -3.90
C ALA A 84 11.64 3.42 -4.34
N GLY A 85 12.29 2.51 -3.63
CA GLY A 85 13.53 1.86 -4.06
C GLY A 85 13.37 0.93 -5.25
N TYR A 86 12.16 0.50 -5.57
CA TYR A 86 11.84 -0.44 -6.66
C TYR A 86 11.15 0.23 -7.86
N GLY A 87 10.48 1.33 -7.64
CA GLY A 87 9.78 2.09 -8.67
C GLY A 87 9.01 3.27 -8.07
N PRO A 88 8.43 4.15 -8.88
CA PRO A 88 7.55 5.21 -8.38
C PRO A 88 6.40 4.64 -7.55
N VAL A 89 5.89 5.45 -6.60
CA VAL A 89 4.79 5.06 -5.72
C VAL A 89 3.68 6.11 -5.77
N VAL A 90 2.48 5.69 -6.08
CA VAL A 90 1.26 6.45 -5.82
C VAL A 90 0.71 6.02 -4.46
N SER A 91 0.58 6.96 -3.54
CA SER A 91 -0.12 6.76 -2.26
C SER A 91 -1.29 7.72 -2.17
N PHE A 92 -2.35 7.34 -1.48
CA PHE A 92 -3.54 8.18 -1.34
C PHE A 92 -4.22 7.92 0.01
N SER A 93 -4.93 8.93 0.52
CA SER A 93 -5.79 8.78 1.68
C SER A 93 -7.17 8.35 1.20
N PHE A 94 -7.67 7.21 1.63
CA PHE A 94 -9.02 6.77 1.31
C PHE A 94 -10.08 7.82 1.67
N ARG A 95 -11.24 7.77 1.00
CA ARG A 95 -12.41 8.59 1.34
C ARG A 95 -12.66 8.61 2.84
N GLY A 96 -12.97 9.76 3.38
CA GLY A 96 -13.20 9.94 4.80
C GLY A 96 -11.95 10.00 5.67
N HIS A 97 -10.75 9.71 5.16
CA HIS A 97 -9.48 9.75 5.88
C HIS A 97 -8.68 11.01 5.59
N GLY A 98 -7.93 11.48 6.58
CA GLY A 98 -7.02 12.61 6.41
C GLY A 98 -7.70 13.83 5.78
N ARG A 99 -7.16 14.28 4.64
CA ARG A 99 -7.66 15.44 3.88
C ARG A 99 -8.66 15.07 2.77
N SER A 100 -8.84 13.78 2.46
CA SER A 100 -9.79 13.30 1.45
C SER A 100 -11.23 13.65 1.80
N GLY A 101 -12.07 13.88 0.79
CA GLY A 101 -13.50 14.10 0.92
C GLY A 101 -14.29 12.85 1.33
N GLY A 102 -15.59 12.95 1.35
CA GLY A 102 -16.50 11.84 1.59
C GLY A 102 -16.46 11.25 3.00
N ARG A 103 -16.90 9.99 3.10
CA ARG A 103 -16.93 9.17 4.31
C ARG A 103 -16.51 7.75 3.95
N THR A 104 -15.70 7.11 4.80
CA THR A 104 -15.32 5.71 4.58
C THR A 104 -16.50 4.78 4.75
N THR A 105 -16.60 3.82 3.84
CA THR A 105 -17.54 2.70 3.86
C THR A 105 -16.85 1.40 4.32
N VAL A 106 -15.64 1.51 4.83
CA VAL A 106 -14.83 0.42 5.44
C VAL A 106 -14.59 -0.73 4.45
N GLY A 107 -14.20 -0.38 3.23
CA GLY A 107 -13.78 -1.34 2.20
C GLY A 107 -14.78 -1.56 1.05
N ASP A 108 -15.95 -0.92 1.07
CA ASP A 108 -16.91 -1.03 -0.05
C ASP A 108 -16.57 -0.09 -1.21
N ARG A 109 -16.81 1.23 -1.04
CA ARG A 109 -16.60 2.23 -2.10
C ARG A 109 -15.16 2.66 -2.24
N GLU A 110 -14.29 2.26 -1.33
CA GLU A 110 -12.85 2.50 -1.38
C GLU A 110 -12.18 1.91 -2.63
N VAL A 111 -12.81 0.93 -3.29
CA VAL A 111 -12.37 0.43 -4.61
C VAL A 111 -12.35 1.54 -5.67
N LEU A 112 -13.25 2.53 -5.59
CA LEU A 112 -13.29 3.67 -6.52
C LEU A 112 -12.15 4.66 -6.25
N ASP A 113 -11.67 4.75 -5.01
CA ASP A 113 -10.53 5.58 -4.65
C ASP A 113 -9.23 4.96 -5.21
N LEU A 114 -9.10 3.65 -5.07
CA LEU A 114 -7.99 2.90 -5.63
C LEU A 114 -7.99 2.95 -7.16
N ASP A 115 -9.15 2.83 -7.79
CA ASP A 115 -9.30 2.91 -9.25
C ASP A 115 -8.85 4.27 -9.80
N ALA A 116 -9.22 5.36 -9.11
CA ALA A 116 -8.74 6.70 -9.46
C ALA A 116 -7.21 6.82 -9.31
N ALA A 117 -6.61 6.19 -8.29
CA ALA A 117 -5.17 6.18 -8.08
C ALA A 117 -4.44 5.34 -9.14
N VAL A 118 -4.98 4.18 -9.51
CA VAL A 118 -4.45 3.34 -10.61
C VAL A 118 -4.52 4.09 -11.95
N THR A 119 -5.63 4.72 -12.23
CA THR A 119 -5.81 5.54 -13.44
C THR A 119 -4.78 6.68 -13.49
N TRP A 120 -4.56 7.36 -12.36
CA TRP A 120 -3.58 8.43 -12.28
C TRP A 120 -2.15 7.93 -12.48
N ALA A 121 -1.80 6.78 -11.88
CA ALA A 121 -0.52 6.14 -12.07
C ALA A 121 -0.24 5.83 -13.56
N ARG A 122 -1.22 5.27 -14.26
CA ARG A 122 -1.12 5.04 -15.71
C ARG A 122 -1.00 6.33 -16.52
N GLY A 123 -1.57 7.43 -16.04
CA GLY A 123 -1.45 8.76 -16.66
C GLY A 123 -0.02 9.31 -16.73
N PHE A 124 0.91 8.79 -15.90
CA PHE A 124 2.34 9.08 -15.99
C PHE A 124 3.09 8.22 -17.04
N GLY A 125 2.38 7.33 -17.74
CA GLY A 125 2.96 6.45 -18.76
C GLY A 125 3.47 5.11 -18.22
N HIS A 126 3.20 4.77 -16.95
CA HIS A 126 3.56 3.47 -16.40
C HIS A 126 2.69 2.37 -17.03
N THR A 127 3.34 1.34 -17.55
CA THR A 127 2.69 0.21 -18.21
C THR A 127 2.39 -0.94 -17.27
N ARG A 128 3.09 -1.01 -16.12
CA ARG A 128 2.92 -2.04 -15.09
C ARG A 128 2.53 -1.41 -13.77
N VAL A 129 1.41 -1.86 -13.20
CA VAL A 129 0.86 -1.35 -11.94
C VAL A 129 0.75 -2.49 -10.93
N VAL A 130 1.42 -2.33 -9.80
CA VAL A 130 1.29 -3.24 -8.65
C VAL A 130 0.53 -2.55 -7.54
N THR A 131 -0.57 -3.15 -7.08
CA THR A 131 -1.29 -2.66 -5.91
C THR A 131 -0.81 -3.34 -4.64
N VAL A 132 -0.49 -2.54 -3.61
CA VAL A 132 -0.04 -3.03 -2.30
C VAL A 132 -0.98 -2.48 -1.23
N GLY A 133 -1.76 -3.34 -0.60
CA GLY A 133 -2.77 -2.93 0.38
C GLY A 133 -2.54 -3.53 1.76
N PHE A 134 -2.81 -2.76 2.80
CA PHE A 134 -2.63 -3.15 4.20
C PHE A 134 -3.97 -3.14 4.93
N SER A 135 -4.30 -4.21 5.68
CA SER A 135 -5.52 -4.33 6.47
C SER A 135 -6.78 -4.04 5.63
N MET A 136 -7.52 -2.97 5.91
CA MET A 136 -8.62 -2.50 5.06
C MET A 136 -8.16 -2.28 3.61
N GLY A 137 -7.01 -1.65 3.40
CA GLY A 137 -6.42 -1.48 2.07
C GLY A 137 -6.13 -2.82 1.39
N GLY A 138 -5.74 -3.84 2.14
CA GLY A 138 -5.58 -5.22 1.66
C GLY A 138 -6.89 -5.80 1.10
N SER A 139 -8.01 -5.59 1.82
CA SER A 139 -9.34 -5.97 1.30
C SER A 139 -9.71 -5.21 0.02
N VAL A 140 -9.35 -3.93 -0.04
CA VAL A 140 -9.67 -3.06 -1.18
C VAL A 140 -8.89 -3.48 -2.42
N VAL A 141 -7.59 -3.79 -2.33
CA VAL A 141 -6.80 -4.23 -3.50
C VAL A 141 -7.31 -5.57 -4.05
N LEU A 142 -7.71 -6.52 -3.18
CA LEU A 142 -8.31 -7.78 -3.60
C LEU A 142 -9.63 -7.55 -4.36
N ARG A 143 -10.52 -6.72 -3.80
CA ARG A 143 -11.80 -6.40 -4.42
C ARG A 143 -11.64 -5.60 -5.71
N HIS A 144 -10.72 -4.63 -5.73
CA HIS A 144 -10.44 -3.83 -6.93
C HIS A 144 -9.96 -4.72 -8.08
N ALA A 145 -8.99 -5.59 -7.84
CA ALA A 145 -8.49 -6.50 -8.87
C ALA A 145 -9.60 -7.41 -9.43
N ALA A 146 -10.52 -7.88 -8.56
CA ALA A 146 -11.64 -8.72 -8.96
C ALA A 146 -12.75 -7.99 -9.74
N LEU A 147 -12.96 -6.69 -9.47
CA LEU A 147 -14.10 -5.90 -10.00
C LEU A 147 -13.70 -5.02 -11.18
N HIS A 148 -12.48 -4.47 -11.16
CA HIS A 148 -11.97 -3.51 -12.15
C HIS A 148 -10.84 -4.09 -12.99
N GLY A 149 -10.04 -5.00 -12.43
CA GLY A 149 -8.83 -5.49 -13.11
C GLY A 149 -7.80 -4.38 -13.32
N GLY A 150 -7.07 -4.44 -14.44
CA GLY A 150 -6.18 -3.36 -14.88
C GLY A 150 -4.92 -3.19 -14.02
N VAL A 151 -4.55 -4.20 -13.23
CA VAL A 151 -3.32 -4.26 -12.42
C VAL A 151 -2.53 -5.51 -12.77
N ASP A 152 -1.22 -5.43 -12.67
CA ASP A 152 -0.30 -6.47 -13.16
C ASP A 152 0.16 -7.40 -12.02
N ALA A 153 0.05 -6.98 -10.77
CA ALA A 153 0.18 -7.83 -9.59
C ALA A 153 -0.54 -7.21 -8.38
N VAL A 154 -0.92 -8.05 -7.41
CA VAL A 154 -1.65 -7.66 -6.20
C VAL A 154 -0.94 -8.19 -4.97
N VAL A 155 -0.68 -7.32 -4.00
CA VAL A 155 -0.13 -7.66 -2.69
C VAL A 155 -1.12 -7.26 -1.60
N SER A 156 -1.58 -8.21 -0.82
CA SER A 156 -2.52 -8.01 0.28
C SER A 156 -1.88 -8.39 1.61
N VAL A 157 -1.67 -7.41 2.50
CA VAL A 157 -0.98 -7.58 3.78
C VAL A 157 -1.97 -7.45 4.93
N SER A 158 -2.04 -8.45 5.82
CA SER A 158 -2.90 -8.47 7.02
C SER A 158 -4.38 -8.18 6.72
N SER A 159 -4.90 -8.70 5.60
CA SER A 159 -6.28 -8.48 5.17
C SER A 159 -7.26 -9.43 5.87
N PRO A 160 -8.49 -8.99 6.22
CA PRO A 160 -9.56 -9.92 6.56
C PRO A 160 -9.99 -10.73 5.34
N ALA A 161 -10.34 -12.00 5.52
CA ALA A 161 -10.97 -12.81 4.47
C ALA A 161 -12.47 -12.51 4.35
N ARG A 162 -13.12 -12.17 5.44
CA ARG A 162 -14.58 -12.02 5.54
C ARG A 162 -14.99 -10.77 6.30
N TRP A 163 -16.14 -10.23 5.95
CA TRP A 163 -16.77 -9.11 6.66
C TRP A 163 -17.30 -9.54 8.03
N TYR A 164 -17.58 -8.55 8.87
CA TYR A 164 -18.22 -8.70 10.19
C TYR A 164 -17.47 -9.57 11.20
N TYR A 165 -16.17 -9.85 10.97
CA TYR A 165 -15.36 -10.59 11.92
C TYR A 165 -15.21 -9.82 13.26
N ARG A 166 -15.52 -10.48 14.39
CA ARG A 166 -15.48 -9.90 15.75
C ARG A 166 -14.73 -10.81 16.75
N GLY A 167 -13.96 -11.78 16.28
CA GLY A 167 -13.31 -12.77 17.13
C GLY A 167 -12.27 -12.19 18.09
N THR A 168 -11.63 -11.06 17.73
CA THR A 168 -10.58 -10.44 18.55
C THR A 168 -11.07 -9.16 19.25
N ALA A 169 -10.38 -8.77 20.34
CA ALA A 169 -10.71 -7.55 21.07
C ALA A 169 -10.51 -6.28 20.22
N PRO A 170 -9.42 -6.13 19.42
CA PRO A 170 -9.28 -4.99 18.51
C PRO A 170 -10.43 -4.92 17.49
N MET A 171 -10.86 -6.04 16.91
CA MET A 171 -11.96 -6.04 15.95
C MET A 171 -13.31 -5.70 16.60
N ARG A 172 -13.57 -6.11 17.83
CA ARG A 172 -14.78 -5.66 18.57
C ARG A 172 -14.78 -4.15 18.79
N ARG A 173 -13.62 -3.55 19.12
CA ARG A 173 -13.46 -2.09 19.28
C ARG A 173 -13.66 -1.36 17.94
N LEU A 174 -13.12 -1.91 16.84
CA LEU A 174 -13.31 -1.35 15.50
C LEU A 174 -14.79 -1.39 15.11
N HIS A 175 -15.47 -2.51 15.33
CA HIS A 175 -16.92 -2.60 15.08
C HIS A 175 -17.73 -1.58 15.88
N TRP A 176 -17.40 -1.38 17.17
CA TRP A 176 -18.01 -0.33 17.98
C TRP A 176 -17.76 1.05 17.36
N MET A 177 -16.53 1.35 16.94
CA MET A 177 -16.18 2.63 16.30
C MET A 177 -16.97 2.87 15.01
N VAL A 178 -17.20 1.84 14.22
CA VAL A 178 -17.91 1.95 12.93
C VAL A 178 -19.41 2.05 13.14
N THR A 179 -19.99 1.24 14.02
CA THR A 179 -21.46 1.07 14.11
C THR A 179 -22.13 2.03 15.09
N ARG A 180 -21.42 2.55 16.09
CA ARG A 180 -22.01 3.43 17.12
C ARG A 180 -21.74 4.91 16.85
N PRO A 181 -22.72 5.79 17.12
CA PRO A 181 -22.54 7.24 16.95
C PRO A 181 -21.33 7.78 17.73
N GLU A 182 -21.16 7.36 18.97
CA GLU A 182 -20.04 7.75 19.83
C GLU A 182 -18.71 7.27 19.26
N GLY A 183 -18.66 6.02 18.76
CA GLY A 183 -17.50 5.47 18.09
C GLY A 183 -17.13 6.28 16.85
N ARG A 184 -18.11 6.71 16.05
CA ARG A 184 -17.87 7.56 14.87
C ARG A 184 -17.34 8.95 15.24
N LEU A 185 -17.74 9.49 16.39
CA LEU A 185 -17.15 10.74 16.91
C LEU A 185 -15.67 10.53 17.29
N VAL A 186 -15.35 9.41 17.94
CA VAL A 186 -13.95 9.04 18.23
C VAL A 186 -13.14 8.88 16.92
N GLY A 187 -13.70 8.21 15.93
CA GLY A 187 -13.10 8.10 14.59
C GLY A 187 -12.81 9.47 14.00
N ARG A 188 -13.79 10.38 14.04
CA ARG A 188 -13.69 11.72 13.43
C ARG A 188 -12.66 12.60 14.13
N TYR A 189 -12.68 12.70 15.44
CA TYR A 189 -11.86 13.65 16.18
C TYR A 189 -10.53 13.05 16.68
N GLY A 190 -10.50 11.76 17.01
CA GLY A 190 -9.29 11.07 17.46
C GLY A 190 -8.42 10.56 16.32
N PHE A 191 -9.02 10.07 15.23
CA PHE A 191 -8.30 9.44 14.12
C PHE A 191 -8.43 10.19 12.79
N ARG A 192 -9.09 11.34 12.75
CA ARG A 192 -9.35 12.11 11.51
C ARG A 192 -10.04 11.27 10.43
N THR A 193 -10.91 10.32 10.86
CA THR A 193 -11.61 9.38 9.99
C THR A 193 -13.12 9.60 10.09
N ARG A 194 -13.74 10.00 8.98
CA ARG A 194 -15.19 10.23 8.86
C ARG A 194 -15.85 8.97 8.31
N ILE A 195 -16.59 8.27 9.19
CA ILE A 195 -17.21 6.99 8.89
C ILE A 195 -18.64 7.20 8.38
N HIS A 196 -19.05 6.45 7.38
CA HIS A 196 -20.42 6.43 6.86
C HIS A 196 -21.35 5.86 7.93
N HIS A 197 -22.58 6.39 8.01
CA HIS A 197 -23.51 6.05 9.09
C HIS A 197 -24.51 4.95 8.70
N ARG A 198 -24.63 4.62 7.44
CA ARG A 198 -25.53 3.57 6.94
C ARG A 198 -24.78 2.26 6.84
N ASP A 199 -25.49 1.17 7.07
CA ASP A 199 -25.00 -0.18 6.77
C ASP A 199 -24.86 -0.39 5.26
N TRP A 200 -24.13 -1.43 4.89
CA TRP A 200 -24.03 -1.84 3.50
C TRP A 200 -25.37 -2.42 3.02
N ASP A 201 -25.84 -1.91 1.89
CA ASP A 201 -27.03 -2.42 1.20
C ASP A 201 -26.86 -2.23 -0.32
N PRO A 202 -26.64 -3.33 -1.09
CA PRO A 202 -26.34 -4.68 -0.61
C PRO A 202 -24.98 -4.80 0.09
N VAL A 203 -24.79 -5.90 0.85
CA VAL A 203 -23.44 -6.22 1.41
C VAL A 203 -22.49 -6.47 0.25
N PRO A 204 -21.33 -5.78 0.21
CA PRO A 204 -20.40 -5.93 -0.89
C PRO A 204 -19.69 -7.29 -0.85
N LEU A 205 -19.21 -7.71 -2.02
CA LEU A 205 -18.39 -8.91 -2.17
C LEU A 205 -17.26 -8.91 -1.14
N SER A 206 -17.17 -9.95 -0.33
CA SER A 206 -16.10 -10.08 0.66
C SER A 206 -14.75 -10.38 0.00
N PRO A 207 -13.62 -10.14 0.67
CA PRO A 207 -12.31 -10.44 0.09
C PRO A 207 -12.17 -11.90 -0.37
N VAL A 208 -12.65 -12.87 0.40
CA VAL A 208 -12.57 -14.29 0.03
C VAL A 208 -13.42 -14.62 -1.21
N GLU A 209 -14.55 -13.95 -1.39
CA GLU A 209 -15.40 -14.12 -2.59
C GLU A 209 -14.80 -13.39 -3.81
N ALA A 210 -13.98 -12.36 -3.59
CA ALA A 210 -13.28 -11.63 -4.65
C ALA A 210 -12.09 -12.41 -5.22
N VAL A 211 -11.30 -13.05 -4.36
CA VAL A 211 -10.04 -13.72 -4.71
C VAL A 211 -10.12 -14.65 -5.92
N PRO A 212 -11.14 -15.53 -6.09
CA PRO A 212 -11.23 -16.42 -7.26
C PRO A 212 -11.31 -15.70 -8.61
N ARG A 213 -11.66 -14.41 -8.61
CA ARG A 213 -11.81 -13.59 -9.83
C ARG A 213 -10.54 -12.82 -10.21
N ILE A 214 -9.48 -12.93 -9.42
CA ILE A 214 -8.22 -12.19 -9.63
C ILE A 214 -7.35 -12.87 -10.69
N ALA A 215 -7.40 -14.20 -10.77
CA ALA A 215 -6.63 -14.94 -11.77
C ALA A 215 -6.91 -14.45 -13.20
N PRO A 216 -5.91 -14.34 -14.07
CA PRO A 216 -4.52 -14.83 -13.91
C PRO A 216 -3.54 -13.83 -13.26
N THR A 217 -4.00 -12.68 -12.74
CA THR A 217 -3.13 -11.69 -12.11
C THR A 217 -2.40 -12.29 -10.89
N PRO A 218 -1.07 -12.19 -10.81
CA PRO A 218 -0.30 -12.67 -9.67
C PRO A 218 -0.78 -12.06 -8.35
N LEU A 219 -0.99 -12.91 -7.35
CA LEU A 219 -1.46 -12.52 -6.02
C LEU A 219 -0.50 -12.99 -4.93
N LEU A 220 -0.07 -12.06 -4.08
CA LEU A 220 0.66 -12.34 -2.86
C LEU A 220 -0.21 -11.98 -1.65
N VAL A 221 -0.42 -12.96 -0.77
CA VAL A 221 -1.06 -12.77 0.54
C VAL A 221 0.04 -12.83 1.60
N VAL A 222 0.22 -11.76 2.36
CA VAL A 222 1.21 -11.65 3.46
C VAL A 222 0.48 -11.47 4.77
N HIS A 223 0.91 -12.20 5.81
CA HIS A 223 0.26 -12.09 7.11
C HIS A 223 1.20 -12.46 8.26
N GLY A 224 1.11 -11.73 9.36
CA GLY A 224 1.86 -12.01 10.57
C GLY A 224 1.17 -13.07 11.45
N ASP A 225 1.92 -14.05 11.96
CA ASP A 225 1.36 -15.07 12.88
C ASP A 225 1.01 -14.49 14.25
N SER A 226 1.53 -13.30 14.57
CA SER A 226 1.25 -12.57 15.80
C SER A 226 0.26 -11.40 15.58
N ASP A 227 -0.52 -11.43 14.49
CA ASP A 227 -1.53 -10.40 14.19
C ASP A 227 -2.67 -10.45 15.20
N GLY A 228 -2.80 -9.38 16.01
CA GLY A 228 -3.84 -9.28 17.04
C GLY A 228 -5.24 -8.95 16.51
N TYR A 229 -5.39 -8.58 15.23
CA TYR A 229 -6.67 -8.27 14.60
C TYR A 229 -7.28 -9.49 13.91
N PHE A 230 -6.49 -10.17 13.07
CA PHE A 230 -6.94 -11.30 12.27
C PHE A 230 -6.04 -12.51 12.52
N PRO A 231 -6.59 -13.63 13.03
CA PRO A 231 -5.84 -14.88 13.15
C PRO A 231 -5.48 -15.46 11.77
N VAL A 232 -4.55 -16.41 11.77
CA VAL A 232 -3.97 -17.01 10.55
C VAL A 232 -4.98 -17.75 9.65
N ASP A 233 -6.19 -18.07 10.15
CA ASP A 233 -7.26 -18.63 9.33
C ASP A 233 -7.71 -17.66 8.22
N HIS A 234 -7.56 -16.34 8.40
CA HIS A 234 -7.88 -15.36 7.39
C HIS A 234 -6.99 -15.47 6.14
N PRO A 235 -5.65 -15.36 6.23
CA PRO A 235 -4.79 -15.48 5.05
C PRO A 235 -4.83 -16.89 4.46
N GLN A 236 -4.97 -17.95 5.26
CA GLN A 236 -5.13 -19.31 4.77
C GLN A 236 -6.40 -19.47 3.94
N THR A 237 -7.53 -18.87 4.40
CA THR A 237 -8.80 -18.86 3.65
C THR A 237 -8.66 -18.10 2.33
N LEU A 238 -7.97 -16.94 2.31
CA LEU A 238 -7.72 -16.19 1.09
C LEU A 238 -6.87 -16.99 0.10
N ALA A 239 -5.76 -17.58 0.55
CA ALA A 239 -4.89 -18.38 -0.30
C ALA A 239 -5.59 -19.63 -0.85
N ALA A 240 -6.39 -20.31 -0.02
CA ALA A 240 -7.19 -21.45 -0.47
C ALA A 240 -8.21 -21.07 -1.52
N ALA A 241 -8.88 -19.92 -1.38
CA ALA A 241 -9.84 -19.41 -2.36
C ALA A 241 -9.22 -19.07 -3.71
N ALA A 242 -7.91 -18.78 -3.76
CA ALA A 242 -7.18 -18.53 -4.99
C ALA A 242 -6.91 -19.81 -5.81
N GLY A 243 -7.24 -21.01 -5.31
CA GLY A 243 -7.07 -22.25 -6.05
C GLY A 243 -5.64 -22.56 -6.51
N GLY A 244 -4.62 -22.11 -5.74
CA GLY A 244 -3.19 -22.25 -6.07
C GLY A 244 -2.60 -21.10 -6.89
N ALA A 245 -3.39 -20.09 -7.25
CA ALA A 245 -2.91 -18.92 -7.98
C ALA A 245 -2.28 -17.83 -7.08
N ALA A 246 -2.36 -17.99 -5.75
CA ALA A 246 -1.77 -17.06 -4.80
C ALA A 246 -0.56 -17.66 -4.09
N GLU A 247 0.46 -16.82 -3.86
CA GLU A 247 1.52 -17.10 -2.90
C GLU A 247 1.07 -16.65 -1.50
N LEU A 248 1.34 -17.45 -0.47
CA LEU A 248 1.07 -17.12 0.93
C LEU A 248 2.37 -17.02 1.71
N TRP A 249 2.63 -15.85 2.30
CA TRP A 249 3.73 -15.67 3.25
C TRP A 249 3.17 -15.46 4.66
N LEU A 250 3.46 -16.40 5.55
CA LEU A 250 3.22 -16.26 6.98
C LEU A 250 4.50 -15.81 7.64
N GLU A 251 4.51 -14.61 8.19
CA GLU A 251 5.70 -13.95 8.76
C GLU A 251 5.75 -14.16 10.26
N PRO A 252 6.76 -14.91 10.76
CA PRO A 252 6.90 -15.20 12.17
C PRO A 252 7.09 -13.94 13.01
N GLY A 253 6.31 -13.81 14.09
CA GLY A 253 6.37 -12.68 15.03
C GLY A 253 5.86 -11.35 14.49
N MET A 254 5.46 -11.27 13.22
CA MET A 254 4.89 -10.05 12.67
C MET A 254 3.50 -9.82 13.28
N GLY A 255 3.26 -8.58 13.73
CA GLY A 255 1.95 -8.08 14.16
C GLY A 255 1.08 -7.64 12.99
N HIS A 256 0.34 -6.53 13.16
CA HIS A 256 -0.69 -6.11 12.20
C HIS A 256 -0.20 -5.04 11.21
N ALA A 257 -0.35 -5.35 9.93
CA ALA A 257 -0.31 -4.44 8.79
C ALA A 257 0.97 -3.58 8.68
N GLU A 258 0.85 -2.34 8.17
CA GLU A 258 1.96 -1.43 7.91
C GLU A 258 2.73 -1.01 9.17
N HIS A 259 2.15 -1.16 10.36
CA HIS A 259 2.84 -0.89 11.62
C HIS A 259 3.88 -1.95 11.95
N ALA A 260 3.64 -3.20 11.55
CA ALA A 260 4.45 -4.36 11.90
C ALA A 260 5.33 -4.87 10.74
N ALA A 261 5.00 -4.53 9.49
CA ALA A 261 5.84 -4.87 8.33
C ALA A 261 7.19 -4.15 8.45
N ASP A 262 8.27 -4.88 8.67
CA ASP A 262 9.62 -4.33 8.73
C ASP A 262 10.20 -4.05 7.34
N ASP A 263 11.36 -3.38 7.30
CA ASP A 263 12.00 -2.98 6.04
C ASP A 263 12.48 -4.20 5.23
N ARG A 264 12.83 -5.31 5.90
CA ARG A 264 13.21 -6.56 5.23
C ARG A 264 12.03 -7.19 4.52
N LEU A 265 10.86 -7.22 5.15
CA LEU A 265 9.64 -7.72 4.52
C LEU A 265 9.22 -6.81 3.36
N LEU A 266 9.29 -5.49 3.54
CA LEU A 266 8.97 -4.54 2.47
C LEU A 266 9.90 -4.70 1.26
N ALA A 267 11.20 -4.95 1.49
CA ALA A 267 12.14 -5.26 0.42
C ALA A 267 11.76 -6.55 -0.33
N ARG A 268 11.45 -7.63 0.38
CA ARG A 268 10.98 -8.89 -0.24
C ARG A 268 9.69 -8.71 -1.05
N ILE A 269 8.77 -7.88 -0.57
CA ILE A 269 7.55 -7.52 -1.32
C ILE A 269 7.92 -6.77 -2.62
N GLY A 270 8.86 -5.84 -2.55
CA GLY A 270 9.37 -5.12 -3.71
C GLY A 270 10.01 -6.06 -4.75
N ASP A 271 10.88 -6.96 -4.31
CA ASP A 271 11.52 -7.97 -5.17
C ASP A 271 10.48 -8.88 -5.84
N TRP A 272 9.50 -9.37 -5.07
CA TRP A 272 8.41 -10.19 -5.59
C TRP A 272 7.59 -9.44 -6.65
N ALA A 273 7.24 -8.19 -6.37
CA ALA A 273 6.44 -7.36 -7.27
C ALA A 273 7.16 -7.11 -8.61
N VAL A 274 8.45 -6.78 -8.56
CA VAL A 274 9.28 -6.60 -9.78
C VAL A 274 9.34 -7.89 -10.61
N ALA A 275 9.49 -9.04 -9.94
CA ALA A 275 9.59 -10.34 -10.61
C ALA A 275 8.25 -10.82 -11.22
N ARG A 276 7.11 -10.43 -10.65
CA ARG A 276 5.79 -10.95 -11.02
C ARG A 276 4.97 -10.04 -11.91
N ALA A 277 5.25 -8.74 -11.91
CA ALA A 277 4.54 -7.76 -12.76
C ALA A 277 5.17 -7.65 -14.16
N GLY A 278 6.06 -8.55 -14.52
CA GLY A 278 6.80 -8.57 -15.79
C GLY A 278 6.10 -9.29 -16.91
#